data_a05165eedce67a035c587bb50413f0c5
#
_entry.id   a05165eedce67a035c587bb50413f0c5
#
_cell.length_a   1.000
_cell.length_b   1.000
_cell.length_c   1.000
_cell.angle_alpha   90.00
_cell.angle_beta   90.00
_cell.angle_gamma   90.00
#
_symmetry.space_group_name_H-M   'P 1'
#
loop_
_entity.id
_entity.type
_entity.pdbx_description
1 polymer ?
#
loop_
_entity_poly.entity_id
_entity_poly.type
_entity_poly.pdbx_seq_one_letter_code
_entity_poly.pdbx_strand_id
1 'polypeptide(L)'
;MDTDIYICSKPLQYFNVRNIGYGNASSKKVLIILGHFRDAELFFHQVKTFDDTWNDILYFKDLFHLDLYLFFHPVNTLFVEVDASFVYGIFFKLSRFKRMYMFEEGFGSYRRDRFDNSKGLKNIINKLTGVGDHIGFSKFLTGQFLYLPDLYRSQFPGYSKSLKSFQKPFVKRLREELP
;
A
#
# COMPACT_ATOMS: atom_id res chain seq x y z
N MET A 1 -4.80 21.63 -1.26
CA MET A 1 -3.78 20.92 -0.47
C MET A 1 -3.68 19.50 -1.00
N ASP A 2 -2.47 19.01 -1.30
CA ASP A 2 -2.30 17.66 -1.82
C ASP A 2 -2.59 16.65 -0.71
N THR A 3 -3.39 15.63 -1.02
CA THR A 3 -3.77 14.58 -0.06
C THR A 3 -3.06 13.29 -0.42
N ASP A 4 -2.40 12.68 0.55
CA ASP A 4 -1.80 11.37 0.45
C ASP A 4 -2.64 10.36 1.24
N ILE A 5 -2.96 9.23 0.62
CA ILE A 5 -3.80 8.17 1.20
C ILE A 5 -2.97 6.91 1.44
N TYR A 6 -3.13 6.34 2.63
CA TYR A 6 -2.45 5.16 3.11
C TYR A 6 -3.48 4.07 3.40
N ILE A 7 -3.48 2.97 2.64
CA ILE A 7 -4.44 1.88 2.78
C ILE A 7 -3.83 0.77 3.64
N CYS A 8 -4.58 0.32 4.64
CA CYS A 8 -4.21 -0.73 5.56
C CYS A 8 -5.33 -1.76 5.64
N SER A 9 -5.06 -3.02 5.27
CA SER A 9 -6.01 -4.13 5.33
C SER A 9 -5.68 -5.18 6.41
N LYS A 10 -4.63 -4.92 7.24
CA LYS A 10 -4.20 -5.77 8.36
C LYS A 10 -3.45 -4.94 9.40
N PRO A 11 -3.49 -5.31 10.69
CA PRO A 11 -2.79 -4.56 11.75
C PRO A 11 -1.28 -4.40 11.53
N LEU A 12 -0.61 -5.45 11.01
CA LEU A 12 0.84 -5.37 10.74
C LEU A 12 1.18 -4.30 9.69
N GLN A 13 0.32 -4.10 8.70
CA GLN A 13 0.51 -3.09 7.67
C GLN A 13 0.41 -1.67 8.22
N TYR A 14 -0.34 -1.47 9.30
CA TYR A 14 -0.42 -0.19 9.98
C TYR A 14 0.95 0.32 10.44
N PHE A 15 1.82 -0.54 10.96
CA PHE A 15 3.19 -0.13 11.33
C PHE A 15 4.00 0.35 10.11
N ASN A 16 3.81 -0.29 8.97
CA ASN A 16 4.49 0.10 7.74
C ASN A 16 4.00 1.45 7.23
N VAL A 17 2.69 1.67 7.14
CA VAL A 17 2.14 2.95 6.67
C VAL A 17 2.41 4.08 7.64
N ARG A 18 2.40 3.81 8.94
CA ARG A 18 2.77 4.79 9.97
C ARG A 18 4.22 5.23 9.82
N ASN A 19 5.14 4.29 9.58
CA ASN A 19 6.55 4.61 9.30
C ASN A 19 6.71 5.54 8.07
N ILE A 20 5.99 5.24 6.98
CA ILE A 20 6.02 6.08 5.78
C ILE A 20 5.39 7.44 6.06
N GLY A 21 4.29 7.49 6.80
CA GLY A 21 3.56 8.70 7.15
C GLY A 21 4.38 9.69 7.98
N TYR A 22 5.22 9.22 8.89
CA TYR A 22 6.14 10.06 9.65
C TYR A 22 7.19 10.78 8.77
N GLY A 23 7.65 10.13 7.71
CA GLY A 23 8.63 10.70 6.79
C GLY A 23 8.07 11.75 5.83
N ASN A 24 6.76 11.97 5.80
CA ASN A 24 6.09 12.85 4.85
C ASN A 24 5.33 13.98 5.58
N ALA A 25 5.99 15.13 5.73
CA ALA A 25 5.44 16.26 6.50
C ALA A 25 4.62 17.27 5.65
N SER A 26 4.64 17.16 4.32
CA SER A 26 4.20 18.25 3.42
C SER A 26 2.78 18.12 2.87
N SER A 27 2.07 17.01 3.12
CA SER A 27 0.73 16.73 2.58
C SER A 27 -0.28 16.41 3.68
N LYS A 28 -1.57 16.60 3.40
CA LYS A 28 -2.63 16.03 4.22
C LYS A 28 -2.56 14.49 4.15
N LYS A 29 -2.43 13.82 5.29
CA LYS A 29 -2.31 12.37 5.40
C LYS A 29 -3.62 11.76 5.86
N VAL A 30 -4.17 10.85 5.06
CA VAL A 30 -5.40 10.12 5.38
C VAL A 30 -5.08 8.63 5.46
N LEU A 31 -5.32 8.05 6.64
CA LEU A 31 -5.25 6.60 6.83
C LEU A 31 -6.61 5.99 6.48
N ILE A 32 -6.60 4.92 5.68
CA ILE A 32 -7.78 4.11 5.39
C ILE A 32 -7.58 2.71 5.93
N ILE A 33 -8.49 2.29 6.80
CA ILE A 33 -8.54 0.92 7.33
C ILE A 33 -9.65 0.17 6.61
N LEU A 34 -9.29 -0.97 5.98
CA LEU A 34 -10.23 -1.84 5.29
C LEU A 34 -10.73 -2.96 6.22
N GLY A 35 -12.02 -3.26 6.13
CA GLY A 35 -12.70 -4.30 6.89
C GLY A 35 -12.37 -5.74 6.45
N HIS A 36 -11.15 -6.00 5.97
CA HIS A 36 -10.72 -7.29 5.42
C HIS A 36 -10.15 -8.25 6.47
N PHE A 37 -10.14 -7.88 7.74
CA PHE A 37 -9.65 -8.73 8.83
C PHE A 37 -10.60 -8.69 10.02
N ARG A 38 -10.46 -9.70 10.88
CA ARG A 38 -11.25 -9.80 12.09
C ARG A 38 -11.00 -8.59 13.00
N ASP A 39 -12.06 -8.05 13.59
CA ASP A 39 -12.02 -6.90 14.51
C ASP A 39 -11.46 -5.59 13.88
N ALA A 40 -11.56 -5.44 12.54
CA ALA A 40 -11.08 -4.26 11.82
C ALA A 40 -11.73 -2.95 12.27
N GLU A 41 -13.00 -2.97 12.60
CA GLU A 41 -13.73 -1.80 13.10
C GLU A 41 -13.26 -1.41 14.52
N LEU A 42 -13.04 -2.39 15.38
CA LEU A 42 -12.45 -2.15 16.70
C LEU A 42 -11.04 -1.53 16.57
N PHE A 43 -10.22 -2.10 15.69
CA PHE A 43 -8.90 -1.58 15.40
C PHE A 43 -8.95 -0.13 14.88
N PHE A 44 -9.88 0.18 13.98
CA PHE A 44 -10.11 1.55 13.50
C PHE A 44 -10.40 2.51 14.66
N HIS A 45 -11.30 2.17 15.57
CA HIS A 45 -11.63 3.02 16.71
C HIS A 45 -10.43 3.22 17.64
N GLN A 46 -9.66 2.17 17.89
CA GLN A 46 -8.42 2.27 18.68
C GLN A 46 -7.42 3.22 18.03
N VAL A 47 -7.07 3.00 16.75
CA VAL A 47 -6.12 3.86 16.03
C VAL A 47 -6.58 5.32 16.01
N LYS A 48 -7.87 5.56 15.78
CA LYS A 48 -8.46 6.90 15.78
C LYS A 48 -8.35 7.62 17.12
N THR A 49 -8.30 6.88 18.22
CA THR A 49 -8.21 7.44 19.57
C THR A 49 -6.79 7.80 19.96
N PHE A 50 -5.79 7.01 19.56
CA PHE A 50 -4.43 7.16 20.11
C PHE A 50 -3.38 7.68 19.11
N ASP A 51 -3.66 7.68 17.77
CA ASP A 51 -2.65 8.07 16.79
C ASP A 51 -2.97 9.41 16.12
N ASP A 52 -2.20 10.42 16.46
CA ASP A 52 -2.27 11.79 15.93
C ASP A 52 -1.43 12.02 14.67
N THR A 53 -0.78 10.98 14.14
CA THR A 53 0.03 11.05 12.91
C THR A 53 -0.81 11.45 11.68
N TRP A 54 -2.09 11.15 11.70
CA TRP A 54 -3.00 11.26 10.58
C TRP A 54 -3.90 12.50 10.71
N ASN A 55 -4.10 13.21 9.60
CA ASN A 55 -5.07 14.31 9.55
C ASN A 55 -6.51 13.79 9.54
N ASP A 56 -6.72 12.57 9.03
CA ASP A 56 -8.00 11.89 9.05
C ASP A 56 -7.81 10.38 9.04
N ILE A 57 -8.73 9.63 9.65
CA ILE A 57 -8.74 8.17 9.65
C ILE A 57 -10.13 7.71 9.24
N LEU A 58 -10.22 6.95 8.16
CA LEU A 58 -11.47 6.47 7.57
C LEU A 58 -11.53 4.94 7.62
N TYR A 59 -12.73 4.41 7.76
CA TYR A 59 -13.02 2.98 7.70
C TYR A 59 -13.90 2.66 6.49
N PHE A 60 -13.49 1.68 5.69
CA PHE A 60 -14.31 1.14 4.61
C PHE A 60 -14.46 -0.36 4.77
N LYS A 61 -15.70 -0.84 4.71
CA LYS A 61 -16.02 -2.26 4.86
C LYS A 61 -15.40 -3.12 3.77
N ASP A 62 -15.29 -2.58 2.55
CA ASP A 62 -14.81 -3.29 1.37
C ASP A 62 -14.17 -2.36 0.33
N LEU A 63 -13.57 -2.96 -0.69
CA LEU A 63 -12.90 -2.23 -1.77
C LEU A 63 -13.87 -1.43 -2.66
N PHE A 64 -15.13 -1.83 -2.78
CA PHE A 64 -16.08 -1.12 -3.62
C PHE A 64 -16.38 0.28 -3.08
N HIS A 65 -16.63 0.40 -1.77
CA HIS A 65 -16.87 1.69 -1.12
C HIS A 65 -15.61 2.57 -1.13
N LEU A 66 -14.44 1.96 -0.98
CA LEU A 66 -13.17 2.65 -1.11
C LEU A 66 -12.95 3.18 -2.53
N ASP A 67 -13.24 2.37 -3.55
CA ASP A 67 -13.08 2.75 -4.96
C ASP A 67 -13.99 3.93 -5.32
N LEU A 68 -15.24 3.89 -4.88
CA LEU A 68 -16.17 5.00 -5.04
C LEU A 68 -15.65 6.29 -4.37
N TYR A 69 -15.10 6.17 -3.17
CA TYR A 69 -14.49 7.30 -2.49
C TYR A 69 -13.32 7.89 -3.29
N LEU A 70 -12.38 7.05 -3.75
CA LEU A 70 -11.20 7.50 -4.51
C LEU A 70 -11.54 8.03 -5.91
N PHE A 71 -12.64 7.57 -6.51
CA PHE A 71 -13.12 8.12 -7.76
C PHE A 71 -13.56 9.59 -7.63
N PHE A 72 -14.22 9.95 -6.52
CA PHE A 72 -14.67 11.32 -6.27
C PHE A 72 -13.61 12.21 -5.58
N HIS A 73 -12.62 11.62 -4.93
CA HIS A 73 -11.58 12.35 -4.17
C HIS A 73 -10.20 12.13 -4.80
N PRO A 74 -9.76 13.00 -5.73
CA PRO A 74 -8.44 12.89 -6.34
C PRO A 74 -7.32 12.93 -5.31
N VAL A 75 -6.36 12.01 -5.44
CA VAL A 75 -5.29 11.76 -4.49
C VAL A 75 -3.94 12.15 -5.12
N ASN A 76 -3.06 12.76 -4.33
CA ASN A 76 -1.70 13.04 -4.79
C ASN A 76 -0.87 11.75 -4.79
N THR A 77 -0.79 11.06 -3.64
CA THR A 77 -0.07 9.79 -3.54
C THR A 77 -0.93 8.73 -2.85
N LEU A 78 -1.02 7.55 -3.47
CA LEU A 78 -1.69 6.37 -2.93
C LEU A 78 -0.64 5.36 -2.46
N PHE A 79 -0.73 4.91 -1.20
CA PHE A 79 0.12 3.87 -0.63
C PHE A 79 -0.70 2.61 -0.40
N VAL A 80 -0.28 1.49 -0.99
CA VAL A 80 -0.99 0.20 -0.98
C VAL A 80 -0.07 -0.95 -0.59
N GLU A 81 -0.64 -2.02 -0.06
CA GLU A 81 0.11 -3.22 0.33
C GLU A 81 0.31 -4.22 -0.80
N VAL A 82 -0.53 -4.18 -1.83
CA VAL A 82 -0.51 -5.17 -2.93
C VAL A 82 -1.00 -4.56 -4.25
N ASP A 83 -0.44 -5.06 -5.35
CA ASP A 83 -0.78 -4.66 -6.71
C ASP A 83 -1.03 -5.86 -7.66
N ALA A 84 -1.17 -7.07 -7.11
CA ALA A 84 -0.96 -8.32 -7.85
C ALA A 84 -2.25 -9.07 -8.26
N SER A 85 -3.44 -8.48 -8.18
CA SER A 85 -4.67 -9.12 -8.66
C SER A 85 -5.44 -8.25 -9.64
N PHE A 86 -6.24 -8.88 -10.52
CA PHE A 86 -7.06 -8.17 -11.50
C PHE A 86 -8.08 -7.22 -10.83
N VAL A 87 -8.56 -7.57 -9.62
CA VAL A 87 -9.46 -6.71 -8.83
C VAL A 87 -8.76 -5.40 -8.49
N TYR A 88 -7.51 -5.47 -8.01
CA TYR A 88 -6.70 -4.28 -7.76
C TYR A 88 -6.37 -3.51 -9.06
N GLY A 89 -6.18 -4.23 -10.19
CA GLY A 89 -5.98 -3.58 -11.49
C GLY A 89 -7.18 -2.75 -11.93
N ILE A 90 -8.41 -3.25 -11.71
CA ILE A 90 -9.65 -2.49 -11.96
C ILE A 90 -9.74 -1.32 -11.00
N PHE A 91 -9.55 -1.57 -9.70
CA PHE A 91 -9.52 -0.56 -8.65
C PHE A 91 -8.57 0.60 -9.00
N PHE A 92 -7.32 0.33 -9.38
CA PHE A 92 -6.36 1.37 -9.74
C PHE A 92 -6.71 2.11 -11.03
N LYS A 93 -7.42 1.48 -11.96
CA LYS A 93 -7.91 2.14 -13.17
C LYS A 93 -9.00 3.17 -12.90
N LEU A 94 -9.85 2.91 -11.93
CA LEU A 94 -10.98 3.76 -11.58
C LEU A 94 -10.56 4.87 -10.61
N SER A 95 -9.58 4.59 -9.74
CA SER A 95 -9.08 5.54 -8.76
C SER A 95 -8.29 6.68 -9.42
N ARG A 96 -8.42 7.89 -8.87
CA ARG A 96 -7.77 9.11 -9.38
C ARG A 96 -6.58 9.50 -8.50
N PHE A 97 -5.37 9.06 -8.86
CA PHE A 97 -4.14 9.40 -8.15
C PHE A 97 -3.03 9.84 -9.13
N LYS A 98 -2.09 10.67 -8.64
CA LYS A 98 -0.91 11.09 -9.44
C LYS A 98 0.24 10.09 -9.31
N ARG A 99 0.44 9.51 -8.12
CA ARG A 99 1.53 8.57 -7.82
C ARG A 99 1.00 7.42 -6.98
N MET A 100 1.56 6.24 -7.16
CA MET A 100 1.25 5.08 -6.34
C MET A 100 2.54 4.41 -5.86
N TYR A 101 2.61 4.12 -4.57
CA TYR A 101 3.68 3.35 -3.97
C TYR A 101 3.12 2.11 -3.30
N MET A 102 3.79 0.99 -3.51
CA MET A 102 3.52 -0.22 -2.73
C MET A 102 4.47 -0.26 -1.54
N PHE A 103 4.03 -0.82 -0.43
CA PHE A 103 4.89 -1.12 0.70
C PHE A 103 4.90 -2.62 0.99
N GLU A 104 6.03 -3.09 1.50
CA GLU A 104 6.26 -4.50 1.79
C GLU A 104 5.26 -5.04 2.83
N GLU A 105 4.68 -6.20 2.52
CA GLU A 105 3.83 -6.96 3.44
C GLU A 105 4.62 -8.08 4.18
N GLY A 106 5.85 -8.34 3.77
CA GLY A 106 6.74 -9.36 4.31
C GLY A 106 7.52 -10.12 3.23
N PHE A 107 8.12 -11.26 3.57
CA PHE A 107 8.99 -12.02 2.66
C PHE A 107 8.36 -12.41 1.32
N GLY A 108 7.02 -12.42 1.24
CA GLY A 108 6.31 -12.64 -0.03
C GLY A 108 6.68 -11.67 -1.14
N SER A 109 7.07 -10.44 -0.79
CA SER A 109 7.46 -9.40 -1.75
C SER A 109 8.76 -9.74 -2.50
N TYR A 110 9.62 -10.62 -1.95
CA TYR A 110 10.91 -10.99 -2.55
C TYR A 110 10.86 -12.29 -3.35
N ARG A 111 9.72 -12.99 -3.37
CA ARG A 111 9.58 -14.29 -4.03
C ARG A 111 9.14 -14.14 -5.48
N ARG A 112 9.88 -14.75 -6.41
CA ARG A 112 9.54 -14.80 -7.84
C ARG A 112 8.37 -15.74 -8.16
N ASP A 113 8.23 -16.82 -7.38
CA ASP A 113 7.23 -17.87 -7.59
C ASP A 113 5.84 -17.51 -7.06
N ARG A 114 5.75 -16.46 -6.24
CA ARG A 114 4.49 -16.00 -5.71
C ARG A 114 3.82 -15.05 -6.71
N PHE A 115 2.59 -15.38 -7.10
CA PHE A 115 1.82 -14.62 -8.09
C PHE A 115 2.45 -14.59 -9.50
N ASP A 116 2.93 -15.76 -9.99
CA ASP A 116 3.26 -15.90 -11.40
C ASP A 116 1.97 -15.80 -12.23
N ASN A 117 1.75 -14.62 -12.79
CA ASN A 117 0.63 -14.28 -13.66
C ASN A 117 0.99 -14.44 -15.15
N SER A 118 2.13 -15.05 -15.47
CA SER A 118 2.68 -15.10 -16.83
C SER A 118 1.94 -16.06 -17.79
N LYS A 119 1.03 -16.91 -17.27
CA LYS A 119 0.42 -18.00 -18.06
C LYS A 119 -1.11 -17.93 -18.15
N GLY A 120 -1.65 -18.35 -19.31
CA GLY A 120 -3.07 -18.57 -19.53
C GLY A 120 -3.94 -17.32 -19.64
N LEU A 121 -5.27 -17.51 -19.59
CA LEU A 121 -6.29 -16.46 -19.69
C LEU A 121 -6.09 -15.36 -18.64
N LYS A 122 -5.63 -15.74 -17.45
CA LYS A 122 -5.33 -14.83 -16.34
C LYS A 122 -4.28 -13.78 -16.73
N ASN A 123 -3.26 -14.16 -17.51
CA ASN A 123 -2.26 -13.22 -18.01
C ASN A 123 -2.88 -12.15 -18.92
N ILE A 124 -3.81 -12.53 -19.80
CA ILE A 124 -4.49 -11.58 -20.69
C ILE A 124 -5.29 -10.58 -19.85
N ILE A 125 -6.06 -11.05 -18.87
CA ILE A 125 -6.85 -10.19 -17.98
C ILE A 125 -5.95 -9.25 -17.18
N ASN A 126 -4.84 -9.75 -16.61
CA ASN A 126 -3.90 -8.92 -15.85
C ASN A 126 -3.24 -7.85 -16.73
N LYS A 127 -2.82 -8.18 -17.94
CA LYS A 127 -2.29 -7.20 -18.92
C LYS A 127 -3.32 -6.12 -19.26
N LEU A 128 -4.55 -6.51 -19.51
CA LEU A 128 -5.65 -5.57 -19.78
C LEU A 128 -5.95 -4.65 -18.60
N THR A 129 -5.84 -5.15 -17.36
CA THR A 129 -6.07 -4.37 -16.16
C THR A 129 -4.82 -3.60 -15.70
N GLY A 130 -3.65 -3.86 -16.29
CA GLY A 130 -2.39 -3.18 -15.94
C GLY A 130 -1.66 -3.77 -14.74
N VAL A 131 -2.07 -4.96 -14.31
CA VAL A 131 -1.35 -5.75 -13.29
C VAL A 131 -0.09 -6.35 -13.91
N GLY A 132 1.01 -6.33 -13.17
CA GLY A 132 2.27 -6.95 -13.61
C GLY A 132 2.31 -8.46 -13.43
N ASP A 133 3.35 -9.09 -13.98
CA ASP A 133 3.57 -10.54 -13.86
C ASP A 133 3.97 -10.98 -12.43
N HIS A 134 4.50 -10.04 -11.65
CA HIS A 134 4.89 -10.23 -10.24
C HIS A 134 4.39 -9.08 -9.37
N ILE A 135 4.41 -9.28 -8.05
CA ILE A 135 4.15 -8.22 -7.07
C ILE A 135 5.14 -7.08 -7.30
N GLY A 136 4.65 -5.85 -7.32
CA GLY A 136 5.46 -4.66 -7.55
C GLY A 136 5.67 -4.29 -9.01
N PHE A 137 5.12 -5.05 -9.97
CA PHE A 137 5.31 -4.81 -11.40
C PHE A 137 4.11 -4.13 -12.09
N SER A 138 3.03 -3.81 -11.37
CA SER A 138 1.89 -3.10 -11.95
C SER A 138 2.33 -1.80 -12.61
N LYS A 139 1.75 -1.49 -13.78
CA LYS A 139 2.03 -0.24 -14.52
C LYS A 139 1.70 1.03 -13.74
N PHE A 140 0.83 0.95 -12.76
CA PHE A 140 0.40 2.08 -11.93
C PHE A 140 1.43 2.48 -10.88
N LEU A 141 2.36 1.57 -10.52
CA LEU A 141 3.35 1.83 -9.48
C LEU A 141 4.43 2.82 -9.93
N THR A 142 4.68 3.80 -9.06
CA THR A 142 5.84 4.70 -9.11
C THR A 142 7.06 4.06 -8.45
N GLY A 143 6.86 3.28 -7.38
CA GLY A 143 7.93 2.61 -6.65
C GLY A 143 7.44 1.78 -5.47
N GLN A 144 8.38 1.28 -4.67
CA GLN A 144 8.09 0.46 -3.49
C GLN A 144 8.89 0.90 -2.27
N PHE A 145 8.29 0.71 -1.08
CA PHE A 145 8.95 0.78 0.22
C PHE A 145 9.24 -0.64 0.72
N LEU A 146 10.51 -0.96 0.94
CA LEU A 146 10.99 -2.30 1.28
C LEU A 146 11.92 -2.24 2.49
N TYR A 147 11.96 -3.30 3.29
CA TYR A 147 12.97 -3.46 4.34
C TYR A 147 14.34 -3.77 3.77
N LEU A 148 14.39 -4.56 2.69
CA LEU A 148 15.62 -5.06 2.04
C LEU A 148 15.61 -4.73 0.53
N PRO A 149 15.71 -3.45 0.13
CA PRO A 149 15.62 -3.05 -1.29
C PRO A 149 16.73 -3.66 -2.14
N ASP A 150 17.92 -3.89 -1.60
CA ASP A 150 19.04 -4.52 -2.34
C ASP A 150 18.78 -6.01 -2.60
N LEU A 151 18.16 -6.73 -1.64
CA LEU A 151 17.71 -8.09 -1.85
C LEU A 151 16.64 -8.14 -2.96
N TYR A 152 15.69 -7.21 -2.96
CA TYR A 152 14.69 -7.14 -4.02
C TYR A 152 15.35 -6.90 -5.38
N ARG A 153 16.30 -5.97 -5.47
CA ARG A 153 17.04 -5.68 -6.71
C ARG A 153 17.84 -6.89 -7.21
N SER A 154 18.44 -7.67 -6.31
CA SER A 154 19.15 -8.90 -6.69
C SER A 154 18.21 -9.99 -7.23
N GLN A 155 17.00 -10.10 -6.68
CA GLN A 155 15.97 -11.02 -7.16
C GLN A 155 15.34 -10.57 -8.49
N PHE A 156 15.21 -9.26 -8.70
CA PHE A 156 14.57 -8.66 -9.87
C PHE A 156 15.51 -7.64 -10.54
N PRO A 157 16.60 -8.07 -11.20
CA PRO A 157 17.62 -7.15 -11.75
C PRO A 157 17.09 -6.21 -12.84
N GLY A 158 15.98 -6.57 -13.50
CA GLY A 158 15.27 -5.70 -14.48
C GLY A 158 14.27 -4.72 -13.89
N TYR A 159 14.15 -4.64 -12.57
CA TYR A 159 13.20 -3.72 -11.94
C TYR A 159 13.65 -2.26 -12.08
N SER A 160 12.86 -1.46 -12.80
CA SER A 160 13.20 -0.07 -13.17
C SER A 160 12.58 1.02 -12.29
N LYS A 161 11.64 0.66 -11.40
CA LYS A 161 10.94 1.64 -10.57
C LYS A 161 11.72 1.97 -9.30
N SER A 162 11.33 3.06 -8.63
CA SER A 162 11.97 3.51 -7.40
C SER A 162 11.85 2.48 -6.28
N LEU A 163 12.97 2.19 -5.60
CA LEU A 163 13.01 1.41 -4.37
C LEU A 163 13.41 2.33 -3.21
N LYS A 164 12.64 2.34 -2.16
CA LYS A 164 12.85 3.13 -0.94
C LYS A 164 12.95 2.21 0.27
N SER A 165 13.82 2.53 1.21
CA SER A 165 13.90 1.82 2.50
C SER A 165 12.92 2.43 3.50
N PHE A 166 12.38 1.58 4.39
CA PHE A 166 11.74 2.09 5.60
C PHE A 166 12.75 2.79 6.51
N GLN A 167 12.30 3.79 7.26
CA GLN A 167 13.16 4.51 8.19
C GLN A 167 13.47 3.62 9.40
N LYS A 168 14.75 3.33 9.64
CA LYS A 168 15.21 2.47 10.75
C LYS A 168 14.85 2.98 12.18
N PRO A 169 14.78 4.28 12.47
CA PRO A 169 14.47 4.78 13.83
C PRO A 169 13.08 4.43 14.35
N PHE A 170 12.15 4.02 13.47
CA PHE A 170 10.77 3.76 13.83
C PHE A 170 10.59 2.61 14.83
N VAL A 171 11.36 1.53 14.71
CA VAL A 171 11.28 0.38 15.63
C VAL A 171 11.72 0.78 17.05
N LYS A 172 12.68 1.70 17.19
CA LYS A 172 13.13 2.21 18.49
C LYS A 172 12.03 3.07 19.14
N ARG A 173 11.39 3.93 18.36
CA ARG A 173 10.30 4.79 18.83
C ARG A 173 9.06 4.00 19.25
N LEU A 174 8.67 2.96 18.51
CA LEU A 174 7.58 2.08 18.89
C LEU A 174 7.79 1.40 20.25
N ARG A 175 9.05 1.05 20.60
CA ARG A 175 9.37 0.46 21.91
C ARG A 175 9.26 1.48 23.05
N GLU A 176 9.39 2.75 22.74
CA GLU A 176 9.29 3.85 23.73
C GLU A 176 7.84 4.34 23.90
N GLU A 177 6.97 4.14 22.88
CA GLU A 177 5.59 4.60 22.86
C GLU A 177 4.55 3.49 23.20
N LEU A 178 4.95 2.21 23.20
CA LEU A 178 4.07 1.12 23.65
C LEU A 178 4.28 0.89 25.15
N PRO A 179 3.19 0.89 25.95
CA PRO A 179 3.23 0.63 27.38
C PRO A 179 3.72 -0.77 27.72
#